data_2f39c24b8762c2606148e81e9e89d54d
#
_entry.id   2f39c24b8762c2606148e81e9e89d54d
#
_cell.length_a   1.000
_cell.length_b   1.000
_cell.length_c   1.000
_cell.angle_alpha   90.00
_cell.angle_beta   90.00
_cell.angle_gamma   90.00
#
_symmetry.space_group_name_H-M   'P 1'
#
loop_
_entity.id
_entity.type
_entity.pdbx_description
1 polymer ?
#
loop_
_entity_poly.entity_id
_entity_poly.type
_entity_poly.pdbx_seq_one_letter_code
_entity_poly.pdbx_strand_id
1 'polypeptide(L)'
;MKNYDLSASCNTIEKNSRFVGNFNSESDFRIDGSFEGNIETKGKVVIGKNGNIDGTIVCTSADIEGKFKGTIHVDDLLSIRSSGEVHGDIVMSKLIVESGAIFNAKSSM
;
A
#
# COMPACT_ATOMS: atom_id res chain seq x y z
N MET A 1 -7.39 23.93 9.52
CA MET A 1 -7.68 23.43 8.72
C MET A 1 -8.84 23.24 8.06
N LYS A 2 -9.03 23.22 7.58
CA LYS A 2 -9.92 23.07 7.10
C LYS A 2 -10.23 22.16 6.43
N ASN A 3 -10.56 21.66 6.14
CA ASN A 3 -10.84 20.79 5.45
C ASN A 3 -11.70 20.76 4.87
N TYR A 4 -11.86 20.84 4.14
CA TYR A 4 -12.52 20.67 3.51
C TYR A 4 -13.01 20.11 2.44
N ASP A 5 -12.71 20.09 1.47
CA ASP A 5 -13.23 19.18 0.51
C ASP A 5 -12.94 17.78 0.86
N LEU A 6 -13.90 17.19 1.40
CA LEU A 6 -13.67 15.95 2.03
C LEU A 6 -13.82 14.80 1.08
N SER A 7 -14.39 15.03 -0.08
CA SER A 7 -14.50 13.98 -1.07
C SER A 7 -13.13 13.55 -1.59
N ALA A 8 -12.14 14.39 -1.39
CA ALA A 8 -10.79 14.10 -1.82
C ALA A 8 -9.90 13.66 -0.68
N SER A 9 -10.47 13.19 0.40
CA SER A 9 -9.66 12.74 1.53
C SER A 9 -8.75 11.62 1.13
N CYS A 10 -7.46 11.86 1.25
CA CYS A 10 -6.45 10.88 0.96
C CYS A 10 -5.18 11.31 1.69
N ASN A 11 -4.59 10.38 2.41
CA ASN A 11 -3.32 10.63 3.08
C ASN A 11 -2.22 10.36 2.09
N THR A 12 -1.25 11.27 1.99
CA THR A 12 -0.21 11.17 0.97
C THR A 12 1.16 11.34 1.58
N ILE A 13 2.08 10.46 1.21
CA ILE A 13 3.50 10.62 1.48
C ILE A 13 4.15 10.86 0.13
N GLU A 14 4.66 12.07 -0.06
CA GLU A 14 5.18 12.49 -1.34
C GLU A 14 6.55 11.91 -1.62
N LYS A 15 6.89 11.90 -2.90
CA LYS A 15 8.22 11.51 -3.36
C LYS A 15 9.28 12.29 -2.61
N ASN A 16 10.36 11.62 -2.26
CA ASN A 16 11.49 12.17 -1.50
C ASN A 16 11.18 12.45 -0.02
N SER A 17 10.02 12.02 0.44
CA SER A 17 9.66 12.11 1.85
C SER A 17 9.78 10.74 2.49
N ARG A 18 10.04 10.72 3.78
CA ARG A 18 10.15 9.48 4.53
C ARG A 18 9.34 9.59 5.81
N PHE A 19 8.55 8.57 6.09
CA PHE A 19 7.76 8.49 7.31
C PHE A 19 8.12 7.20 8.04
N VAL A 20 8.36 7.31 9.34
CA VAL A 20 8.64 6.16 10.19
C VAL A 20 7.65 6.20 11.33
N GLY A 21 6.89 5.13 11.52
CA GLY A 21 5.93 5.05 12.62
C GLY A 21 4.68 4.28 12.22
N ASN A 22 3.60 4.52 12.97
CA ASN A 22 2.33 3.86 12.76
C ASN A 22 1.31 4.86 12.26
N PHE A 23 0.49 4.44 11.32
CA PHE A 23 -0.53 5.29 10.74
C PHE A 23 -1.85 4.56 10.70
N ASN A 24 -2.90 5.19 11.21
CA ASN A 24 -4.24 4.63 11.24
C ASN A 24 -5.20 5.67 10.69
N SER A 25 -6.00 5.27 9.70
CA SER A 25 -6.92 6.20 9.06
C SER A 25 -8.11 5.41 8.51
N GLU A 26 -9.20 6.12 8.23
CA GLU A 26 -10.33 5.53 7.53
C GLU A 26 -10.33 5.93 6.05
N SER A 27 -9.40 6.79 5.66
CA SER A 27 -9.32 7.30 4.30
C SER A 27 -8.26 6.56 3.51
N ASP A 28 -8.29 6.75 2.20
CA ASP A 28 -7.29 6.18 1.31
C ASP A 28 -5.90 6.73 1.63
N PHE A 29 -4.88 5.98 1.24
CA PHE A 29 -3.51 6.33 1.52
C PHE A 29 -2.69 6.13 0.25
N ARG A 30 -1.97 7.17 -0.16
CA ARG A 30 -1.08 7.07 -1.31
C ARG A 30 0.36 7.33 -0.86
N ILE A 31 1.27 6.46 -1.27
CA ILE A 31 2.67 6.55 -0.87
C ILE A 31 3.54 6.59 -2.11
N ASP A 32 4.16 7.73 -2.33
CA ASP A 32 5.11 7.92 -3.41
C ASP A 32 6.54 8.06 -2.88
N GLY A 33 6.69 8.15 -1.57
CA GLY A 33 7.96 8.19 -0.90
C GLY A 33 8.25 6.92 -0.13
N SER A 34 8.95 7.03 0.98
CA SER A 34 9.33 5.89 1.80
C SER A 34 8.51 5.83 3.07
N PHE A 35 8.11 4.64 3.44
CA PHE A 35 7.36 4.41 4.68
C PHE A 35 7.94 3.20 5.39
N GLU A 36 8.16 3.35 6.69
CA GLU A 36 8.63 2.25 7.52
C GLU A 36 7.76 2.18 8.76
N GLY A 37 7.09 1.05 8.98
CA GLY A 37 6.22 0.86 10.13
C GLY A 37 4.92 0.19 9.76
N ASN A 38 3.82 0.61 10.39
CA ASN A 38 2.54 -0.04 10.20
C ASN A 38 1.52 0.94 9.65
N ILE A 39 0.72 0.49 8.69
CA ILE A 39 -0.39 1.25 8.13
C ILE A 39 -1.64 0.43 8.31
N GLU A 40 -2.66 1.06 8.89
CA GLU A 40 -3.97 0.45 8.97
C GLU A 40 -4.99 1.45 8.46
N THR A 41 -5.75 1.06 7.45
CA THR A 41 -6.80 1.93 6.92
C THR A 41 -7.96 1.08 6.43
N LYS A 42 -9.15 1.65 6.48
CA LYS A 42 -10.33 1.02 5.92
C LYS A 42 -10.49 1.33 4.43
N GLY A 43 -9.66 2.18 3.93
CA GLY A 43 -9.69 2.56 2.53
C GLY A 43 -8.71 1.76 1.69
N LYS A 44 -8.26 2.38 0.61
CA LYS A 44 -7.35 1.78 -0.35
C LYS A 44 -5.95 2.34 -0.14
N VAL A 45 -4.95 1.47 -0.26
CA VAL A 45 -3.55 1.89 -0.22
C VAL A 45 -3.00 1.79 -1.63
N VAL A 46 -2.39 2.88 -2.10
CA VAL A 46 -1.71 2.93 -3.40
C VAL A 46 -0.24 3.20 -3.14
N ILE A 47 0.60 2.31 -3.64
CA ILE A 47 2.05 2.50 -3.59
C ILE A 47 2.48 2.87 -5.00
N GLY A 48 2.87 4.13 -5.19
CA GLY A 48 3.28 4.62 -6.50
C GLY A 48 4.63 4.07 -6.91
N LYS A 49 5.05 4.34 -8.13
CA LYS A 49 6.28 3.76 -8.70
C LYS A 49 7.51 4.05 -7.88
N ASN A 50 7.56 5.20 -7.24
CA ASN A 50 8.69 5.59 -6.40
C ASN A 50 8.47 5.24 -4.94
N GLY A 51 7.32 4.65 -4.62
CA GLY A 51 7.00 4.28 -3.26
C GLY A 51 7.80 3.08 -2.80
N ASN A 52 8.14 3.07 -1.53
CA ASN A 52 8.90 1.98 -0.93
C ASN A 52 8.41 1.81 0.50
N ILE A 53 7.83 0.66 0.80
CA ILE A 53 7.27 0.40 2.11
C ILE A 53 7.93 -0.81 2.73
N ASP A 54 8.31 -0.67 4.00
CA ASP A 54 8.86 -1.76 4.80
C ASP A 54 8.05 -1.84 6.07
N GLY A 55 7.24 -2.89 6.23
CA GLY A 55 6.45 -3.07 7.43
C GLY A 55 5.17 -3.83 7.17
N THR A 56 4.10 -3.38 7.84
CA THR A 56 2.82 -4.06 7.80
C THR A 56 1.73 -3.13 7.28
N ILE A 57 0.88 -3.66 6.40
CA ILE A 57 -0.27 -2.92 5.89
C ILE A 57 -1.52 -3.75 6.12
N VAL A 58 -2.55 -3.12 6.66
CA VAL A 58 -3.89 -3.70 6.76
C VAL A 58 -4.84 -2.73 6.10
N CYS A 59 -5.53 -3.17 5.06
CA CYS A 59 -6.42 -2.29 4.30
C CYS A 59 -7.51 -3.09 3.60
N THR A 60 -8.43 -2.39 2.96
CA THR A 60 -9.50 -3.04 2.21
C THR A 60 -9.03 -3.42 0.82
N SER A 61 -8.33 -2.53 0.15
CA SER A 61 -7.80 -2.78 -1.20
C SER A 61 -6.41 -2.18 -1.30
N ALA A 62 -5.58 -2.72 -2.18
CA ALA A 62 -4.25 -2.18 -2.38
C ALA A 62 -3.85 -2.27 -3.85
N ASP A 63 -3.05 -1.30 -4.27
CA ASP A 63 -2.56 -1.21 -5.63
C ASP A 63 -1.07 -0.88 -5.54
N ILE A 64 -0.22 -1.78 -6.02
CA ILE A 64 1.22 -1.67 -5.82
C ILE A 64 1.93 -1.49 -7.15
N GLU A 65 2.48 -0.30 -7.35
CA GLU A 65 3.32 0.02 -8.50
C GLU A 65 4.80 0.15 -8.12
N GLY A 66 5.07 0.28 -6.83
CA GLY A 66 6.42 0.42 -6.30
C GLY A 66 6.86 -0.82 -5.56
N LYS A 67 7.60 -0.62 -4.48
CA LYS A 67 8.18 -1.74 -3.72
C LYS A 67 7.52 -1.89 -2.37
N PHE A 68 7.24 -3.13 -2.01
CA PHE A 68 6.72 -3.46 -0.70
C PHE A 68 7.49 -4.63 -0.13
N LYS A 69 7.84 -4.53 1.15
CA LYS A 69 8.49 -5.61 1.87
C LYS A 69 7.85 -5.73 3.24
N GLY A 70 7.39 -6.93 3.59
CA GLY A 70 6.80 -7.18 4.90
C GLY A 70 5.53 -7.99 4.80
N THR A 71 4.52 -7.59 5.56
CA THR A 71 3.25 -8.30 5.62
C THR A 71 2.12 -7.38 5.19
N ILE A 72 1.26 -7.86 4.28
CA ILE A 72 0.10 -7.08 3.87
C ILE A 72 -1.16 -7.93 3.98
N HIS A 73 -2.18 -7.35 4.60
CA HIS A 73 -3.48 -7.97 4.74
C HIS A 73 -4.51 -7.09 4.01
N VAL A 74 -5.08 -7.64 2.95
CA VAL A 74 -6.05 -6.93 2.10
C VAL A 74 -7.35 -7.68 2.16
N ASP A 75 -8.43 -6.99 2.57
CA ASP A 75 -9.73 -7.65 2.71
C ASP A 75 -10.34 -8.03 1.38
N ASP A 76 -10.08 -7.27 0.33
CA ASP A 76 -10.70 -7.47 -0.96
C ASP A 76 -9.64 -7.74 -2.03
N LEU A 77 -9.27 -6.74 -2.80
CA LEU A 77 -8.43 -6.91 -3.99
C LEU A 77 -7.05 -6.33 -3.80
N LEU A 78 -6.04 -7.14 -4.08
CA LEU A 78 -4.66 -6.69 -4.18
C LEU A 78 -4.25 -6.72 -5.64
N SER A 79 -3.84 -5.59 -6.19
CA SER A 79 -3.35 -5.47 -7.55
C SER A 79 -1.87 -5.12 -7.53
N ILE A 80 -1.06 -5.92 -8.22
CA ILE A 80 0.37 -5.66 -8.35
C ILE A 80 0.62 -5.32 -9.82
N ARG A 81 0.99 -4.06 -10.06
CA ARG A 81 1.17 -3.56 -11.41
C ARG A 81 2.52 -4.01 -11.96
N SER A 82 2.73 -3.80 -13.25
CA SER A 82 3.92 -4.31 -13.94
C SER A 82 5.23 -3.81 -13.32
N SER A 83 5.23 -2.63 -12.72
CA SER A 83 6.42 -2.10 -12.05
C SER A 83 6.46 -2.45 -10.56
N GLY A 84 5.46 -3.17 -10.06
CA GLY A 84 5.38 -3.51 -8.65
C GLY A 84 6.34 -4.61 -8.26
N GLU A 85 6.79 -4.54 -7.02
CA GLU A 85 7.69 -5.55 -6.46
C GLU A 85 7.25 -5.82 -5.03
N VAL A 86 6.90 -7.07 -4.73
CA VAL A 86 6.36 -7.45 -3.43
C VAL A 86 7.15 -8.60 -2.86
N HIS A 87 7.62 -8.43 -1.62
CA HIS A 87 8.36 -9.45 -0.89
C HIS A 87 7.75 -9.63 0.49
N GLY A 88 7.51 -10.87 0.89
CA GLY A 88 7.04 -11.17 2.24
C GLY A 88 5.80 -12.01 2.26
N ASP A 89 4.85 -11.68 3.15
CA ASP A 89 3.64 -12.45 3.34
C ASP A 89 2.42 -11.63 2.95
N ILE A 90 1.48 -12.26 2.26
CA ILE A 90 0.28 -11.58 1.76
C ILE A 90 -0.95 -12.39 2.10
N VAL A 91 -1.97 -11.71 2.64
CA VAL A 91 -3.30 -12.27 2.84
C VAL A 91 -4.29 -11.41 2.07
N MET A 92 -5.10 -12.02 1.21
CA MET A 92 -6.07 -11.27 0.40
C MET A 92 -7.20 -12.20 -0.06
N SER A 93 -8.28 -11.60 -0.54
CA SER A 93 -9.37 -12.37 -1.15
C SER A 93 -9.15 -12.55 -2.65
N LYS A 94 -8.71 -11.50 -3.33
CA LYS A 94 -8.48 -11.52 -4.78
C LYS A 94 -7.11 -10.95 -5.06
N LEU A 95 -6.43 -11.52 -6.05
CA LEU A 95 -5.09 -11.09 -6.43
C LEU A 95 -5.00 -10.93 -7.93
N ILE A 96 -4.48 -9.78 -8.36
CA ILE A 96 -4.14 -9.54 -9.76
C ILE A 96 -2.66 -9.18 -9.81
N VAL A 97 -1.90 -9.91 -10.63
CA VAL A 97 -0.49 -9.63 -10.83
C VAL A 97 -0.27 -9.41 -12.32
N GLU A 98 0.16 -8.21 -12.67
CA GLU A 98 0.42 -7.88 -14.05
C GLU A 98 1.75 -8.45 -14.52
N SER A 99 1.85 -8.68 -15.82
CA SER A 99 3.08 -9.15 -16.43
C SER A 99 4.21 -8.16 -16.15
N GLY A 100 5.36 -8.65 -15.76
CA GLY A 100 6.51 -7.82 -15.42
C GLY A 100 6.68 -7.55 -13.94
N ALA A 101 5.62 -7.75 -13.14
CA ALA A 101 5.71 -7.56 -11.70
C ALA A 101 6.60 -8.63 -11.06
N ILE A 102 7.23 -8.24 -9.96
CA ILE A 102 8.02 -9.18 -9.18
C ILE A 102 7.20 -9.55 -7.95
N PHE A 103 6.88 -10.83 -7.84
CA PHE A 103 6.05 -11.32 -6.75
C PHE A 103 6.78 -12.46 -6.05
N ASN A 104 7.54 -12.11 -5.03
CA ASN A 104 8.33 -13.05 -4.25
C ASN A 104 7.74 -13.09 -2.85
N ALA A 105 6.56 -13.68 -2.74
CA ALA A 105 5.81 -13.61 -1.50
C ALA A 105 5.03 -14.90 -1.28
N LYS A 106 4.71 -15.14 -0.02
CA LYS A 106 3.88 -16.24 0.39
C LYS A 106 2.47 -15.69 0.52
N SER A 107 1.54 -16.24 -0.23
CA SER A 107 0.18 -15.71 -0.26
C SER A 107 -0.81 -16.69 0.33
N SER A 108 -1.84 -16.15 0.98
CA SER A 108 -2.95 -16.90 1.56
C SER A 108 -4.24 -16.19 1.23
N MET A 109 -5.28 -16.97 1.03
CA MET A 109 -6.61 -16.42 0.80
C MET A 109 -7.57 -16.89 1.88
#